data_ec8687d4a8b526ec822b36b0c6c714e9
#
_entry.id   ec8687d4a8b526ec822b36b0c6c714e9
#
_cell.length_a   1.000
_cell.length_b   1.000
_cell.length_c   1.000
_cell.angle_alpha   90.00
_cell.angle_beta   90.00
_cell.angle_gamma   90.00
#
_symmetry.space_group_name_H-M   'P 1'
#
loop_
_entity.id
_entity.type
_entity.pdbx_description
1 polymer ?
#
loop_
_entity_poly.entity_id
_entity_poly.type
_entity_poly.pdbx_seq_one_letter_code
_entity_poly.pdbx_strand_id
1 'polypeptide(L)'
;MTKKCCWSLLAYSVVLFGGVLGGALLFGRIGEQRRGEKVMSDNHITVDHIRRTTDKPFGDVTTAFERQLGRFDPDVLKSLPASGDAEGVRAKIEAMAGPSGFMLFATHNHGALLRLAGQQRKAIQYVVGNPLFALQMTQHDIRASLYAPLRVLIYENDEGKTCVEYDRPSSLFGQFGNDRIAPTAAMLDRKLEALVSAAIR
;
A
#
# COMPACT_ATOMS: atom_id res chain seq x y z
N MET A 1 -20.27 21.72 -45.06
CA MET A 1 -19.68 21.32 -46.36
C MET A 1 -19.36 19.85 -46.29
N THR A 2 -20.09 19.14 -47.09
CA THR A 2 -20.12 17.71 -47.36
C THR A 2 -18.86 17.25 -48.10
N LYS A 3 -18.39 16.03 -47.84
CA LYS A 3 -17.97 15.09 -48.88
C LYS A 3 -17.94 13.64 -48.39
N LYS A 4 -18.86 12.89 -48.94
CA LYS A 4 -18.90 11.41 -49.03
C LYS A 4 -17.91 10.95 -50.12
N CYS A 5 -17.56 9.66 -50.08
CA CYS A 5 -17.37 8.71 -51.20
C CYS A 5 -16.33 7.68 -50.81
N CYS A 6 -16.31 6.44 -51.15
CA CYS A 6 -17.21 5.55 -51.91
C CYS A 6 -16.61 4.13 -51.85
N TRP A 7 -17.47 3.19 -51.87
CA TRP A 7 -17.35 1.75 -52.11
C TRP A 7 -16.38 1.35 -53.23
N SER A 8 -15.79 0.17 -53.09
CA SER A 8 -15.75 -0.76 -54.26
C SER A 8 -15.55 -2.21 -53.79
N LEU A 9 -16.58 -2.99 -54.08
CA LEU A 9 -16.64 -4.44 -54.13
C LEU A 9 -15.95 -4.92 -55.41
N LEU A 10 -15.21 -6.03 -55.35
CA LEU A 10 -14.98 -6.88 -56.54
C LEU A 10 -14.88 -8.35 -56.08
N ALA A 11 -15.89 -9.08 -56.50
CA ALA A 11 -15.97 -10.52 -56.52
C ALA A 11 -15.37 -11.05 -57.83
N TYR A 12 -14.63 -12.17 -57.80
CA TYR A 12 -14.46 -13.07 -58.95
C TYR A 12 -14.08 -14.47 -58.46
N SER A 13 -15.00 -15.35 -58.59
CA SER A 13 -15.14 -16.51 -59.50
C SER A 13 -14.23 -17.72 -59.24
N VAL A 14 -14.93 -18.77 -58.99
CA VAL A 14 -14.65 -20.21 -58.94
C VAL A 14 -13.99 -20.73 -60.21
N VAL A 15 -12.96 -21.58 -60.05
CA VAL A 15 -12.66 -22.67 -61.01
C VAL A 15 -12.36 -23.95 -60.24
N LEU A 16 -13.23 -24.94 -60.49
CA LEU A 16 -13.04 -26.36 -60.13
C LEU A 16 -12.05 -27.02 -61.09
N PHE A 17 -11.06 -27.71 -60.60
CA PHE A 17 -10.48 -28.86 -61.30
C PHE A 17 -10.05 -29.92 -60.28
N GLY A 18 -10.55 -31.12 -60.48
CA GLY A 18 -10.27 -32.29 -59.65
C GLY A 18 -8.92 -32.92 -59.91
N GLY A 19 -8.43 -33.62 -58.91
CA GLY A 19 -7.23 -34.47 -58.98
C GLY A 19 -7.04 -35.17 -57.64
N VAL A 20 -7.44 -36.43 -57.59
CA VAL A 20 -7.17 -37.37 -56.47
C VAL A 20 -5.70 -37.76 -56.52
N LEU A 21 -4.98 -37.64 -55.42
CA LEU A 21 -3.91 -38.57 -54.98
C LEU A 21 -3.48 -38.21 -53.56
N GLY A 22 -3.33 -39.28 -52.76
CA GLY A 22 -3.13 -39.26 -51.32
C GLY A 22 -1.84 -38.58 -50.84
N GLY A 23 -1.99 -37.87 -49.79
CA GLY A 23 -0.93 -37.33 -48.98
C GLY A 23 -1.45 -37.07 -47.58
N ALA A 24 -0.95 -37.79 -46.61
CA ALA A 24 -1.24 -37.60 -45.18
C ALA A 24 -0.82 -36.19 -44.77
N LEU A 25 -1.79 -35.29 -44.71
CA LEU A 25 -1.59 -33.98 -44.11
C LEU A 25 -1.57 -34.11 -42.59
N LEU A 26 -0.37 -34.05 -42.02
CA LEU A 26 -0.13 -33.71 -40.66
C LEU A 26 -0.77 -32.33 -40.38
N PHE A 27 -1.99 -32.37 -39.89
CA PHE A 27 -2.59 -31.17 -39.28
C PHE A 27 -1.80 -30.85 -38.01
N GLY A 28 -0.81 -29.97 -38.16
CA GLY A 28 -0.23 -29.27 -37.05
C GLY A 28 -1.36 -28.59 -36.26
N ARG A 29 -1.62 -29.07 -35.06
CA ARG A 29 -2.46 -28.36 -34.08
C ARG A 29 -1.86 -26.98 -33.93
N ILE A 30 -2.48 -25.99 -34.53
CA ILE A 30 -2.31 -24.58 -34.19
C ILE A 30 -2.68 -24.50 -32.71
N GLY A 31 -1.67 -24.29 -31.89
CA GLY A 31 -1.86 -24.13 -30.46
C GLY A 31 -2.87 -23.02 -30.21
N GLU A 32 -4.03 -23.40 -29.74
CA GLU A 32 -5.03 -22.50 -29.20
C GLU A 32 -4.35 -21.80 -28.00
N GLN A 33 -3.91 -20.58 -28.27
CA GLN A 33 -3.36 -19.69 -27.25
C GLN A 33 -4.48 -19.45 -26.24
N ARG A 34 -4.50 -20.23 -25.15
CA ARG A 34 -5.40 -20.03 -24.03
C ARG A 34 -5.20 -18.59 -23.58
N ARG A 35 -6.13 -17.72 -23.96
CA ARG A 35 -6.29 -16.41 -23.38
C ARG A 35 -6.33 -16.64 -21.89
N GLY A 36 -5.29 -16.16 -21.16
CA GLY A 36 -5.17 -16.34 -19.72
C GLY A 36 -6.49 -15.96 -19.05
N GLU A 37 -7.11 -16.97 -18.47
CA GLU A 37 -8.32 -16.80 -17.68
C GLU A 37 -7.95 -15.86 -16.52
N LYS A 38 -8.56 -14.69 -16.49
CA LYS A 38 -8.34 -13.69 -15.44
C LYS A 38 -8.93 -14.26 -14.15
N VAL A 39 -8.10 -14.95 -13.36
CA VAL A 39 -8.51 -15.43 -12.05
C VAL A 39 -8.64 -14.21 -11.14
N MET A 40 -9.86 -13.79 -10.88
CA MET A 40 -10.19 -12.86 -9.79
C MET A 40 -10.44 -13.72 -8.55
N SER A 41 -9.69 -13.46 -7.48
CA SER A 41 -9.92 -14.07 -6.18
C SER A 41 -10.15 -12.98 -5.15
N ASP A 42 -11.31 -12.99 -4.53
CA ASP A 42 -11.61 -12.13 -3.39
C ASP A 42 -11.19 -12.86 -2.10
N ASN A 43 -10.42 -12.16 -1.28
CA ASN A 43 -9.98 -12.68 0.02
C ASN A 43 -10.52 -11.77 1.14
N HIS A 44 -11.28 -12.34 2.06
CA HIS A 44 -11.79 -11.64 3.24
C HIS A 44 -10.83 -11.85 4.40
N ILE A 45 -10.44 -10.75 5.04
CA ILE A 45 -9.56 -10.78 6.20
C ILE A 45 -10.25 -10.14 7.41
N THR A 46 -9.93 -10.64 8.60
CA THR A 46 -10.32 -9.98 9.86
C THR A 46 -9.17 -9.09 10.32
N VAL A 47 -9.48 -7.83 10.64
CA VAL A 47 -8.52 -6.85 11.11
C VAL A 47 -8.83 -6.49 12.56
N ASP A 48 -7.82 -6.50 13.41
CA ASP A 48 -7.92 -6.02 14.79
C ASP A 48 -7.83 -4.49 14.79
N HIS A 49 -8.97 -3.82 14.87
CA HIS A 49 -9.04 -2.37 14.99
C HIS A 49 -8.84 -1.92 16.43
N ILE A 50 -7.87 -1.05 16.68
CA ILE A 50 -7.51 -0.55 18.01
C ILE A 50 -7.97 0.89 18.16
N ARG A 51 -8.71 1.16 19.23
CA ARG A 51 -9.08 2.51 19.66
C ARG A 51 -8.54 2.78 21.06
N ARG A 52 -7.95 3.95 21.27
CA ARG A 52 -7.56 4.49 22.57
C ARG A 52 -8.17 5.87 22.73
N THR A 53 -8.73 6.15 23.90
CA THR A 53 -9.35 7.43 24.23
C THR A 53 -8.66 8.05 25.44
N THR A 54 -8.46 9.37 25.43
CA THR A 54 -7.84 10.11 26.53
C THR A 54 -8.56 11.47 26.72
N ASP A 55 -8.50 11.99 27.92
CA ASP A 55 -8.97 13.35 28.25
C ASP A 55 -7.92 14.42 27.91
N LYS A 56 -6.71 14.05 27.47
CA LYS A 56 -5.70 15.01 27.01
C LYS A 56 -6.19 15.79 25.79
N PRO A 57 -5.92 17.10 25.72
CA PRO A 57 -6.24 17.92 24.56
C PRO A 57 -5.65 17.37 23.26
N PHE A 58 -6.38 17.48 22.16
CA PHE A 58 -5.96 17.03 20.83
C PHE A 58 -4.56 17.52 20.44
N GLY A 59 -4.28 18.83 20.69
CA GLY A 59 -2.98 19.42 20.36
C GLY A 59 -1.81 18.81 21.15
N ASP A 60 -2.05 18.43 22.40
CA ASP A 60 -1.03 17.82 23.26
C ASP A 60 -0.73 16.40 22.80
N VAL A 61 -1.77 15.62 22.44
CA VAL A 61 -1.62 14.25 21.93
C VAL A 61 -0.89 14.26 20.58
N THR A 62 -1.29 15.13 19.64
CA THR A 62 -0.62 15.22 18.32
C THR A 62 0.83 15.67 18.48
N THR A 63 1.12 16.64 19.32
CA THR A 63 2.49 17.11 19.59
C THR A 63 3.34 16.00 20.21
N ALA A 64 2.79 15.28 21.21
CA ALA A 64 3.50 14.17 21.84
C ALA A 64 3.76 13.01 20.88
N PHE A 65 2.79 12.70 20.00
CA PHE A 65 2.91 11.69 18.96
C PHE A 65 4.02 12.06 17.95
N GLU A 66 3.99 13.29 17.44
CA GLU A 66 4.96 13.77 16.44
C GLU A 66 6.38 13.83 16.97
N ARG A 67 6.59 14.15 18.25
CA ARG A 67 7.92 14.14 18.90
C ARG A 67 8.59 12.78 18.92
N GLN A 68 7.84 11.70 18.80
CA GLN A 68 8.36 10.33 18.75
C GLN A 68 8.78 9.91 17.34
N LEU A 69 8.45 10.69 16.32
CA LEU A 69 8.68 10.35 14.93
C LEU A 69 9.89 11.10 14.37
N GLY A 70 10.68 10.40 13.57
CA GLY A 70 11.61 11.03 12.64
C GLY A 70 10.88 11.51 11.39
N ARG A 71 11.61 12.08 10.43
CA ARG A 71 11.07 12.47 9.13
C ARG A 71 11.74 11.66 8.03
N PHE A 72 10.93 11.05 7.19
CA PHE A 72 11.42 10.31 6.04
C PHE A 72 11.67 11.25 4.86
N ASP A 73 12.90 11.20 4.31
CA ASP A 73 13.25 11.84 3.05
C ASP A 73 13.33 10.77 1.95
N PRO A 74 12.38 10.73 1.00
CA PRO A 74 12.36 9.72 -0.07
C PRO A 74 13.57 9.83 -1.02
N ASP A 75 14.25 10.97 -1.06
CA ASP A 75 15.39 11.18 -1.94
C ASP A 75 16.57 10.28 -1.59
N VAL A 76 16.66 9.80 -0.36
CA VAL A 76 17.65 8.79 0.06
C VAL A 76 17.63 7.54 -0.82
N LEU A 77 16.44 7.11 -1.27
CA LEU A 77 16.27 5.91 -2.10
C LEU A 77 16.70 6.12 -3.55
N LYS A 78 16.72 7.37 -4.03
CA LYS A 78 17.14 7.71 -5.40
C LYS A 78 18.64 7.45 -5.62
N SER A 79 19.43 7.42 -4.57
CA SER A 79 20.86 7.16 -4.63
C SER A 79 21.23 5.68 -4.77
N LEU A 80 20.33 4.74 -4.47
CA LEU A 80 20.59 3.29 -4.49
C LEU A 80 21.11 2.76 -5.84
N PRO A 81 20.48 3.10 -7.01
CA PRO A 81 20.92 2.55 -8.29
C PRO A 81 22.30 3.06 -8.74
N ALA A 82 22.67 4.25 -8.32
CA ALA A 82 23.87 4.93 -8.82
C ALA A 82 25.13 4.63 -8.01
N SER A 83 25.00 4.43 -6.70
CA SER A 83 26.14 4.31 -5.78
C SER A 83 26.62 2.88 -5.57
N GLY A 84 25.73 1.88 -5.71
CA GLY A 84 25.99 0.50 -5.24
C GLY A 84 26.23 0.40 -3.71
N ASP A 85 26.18 1.53 -3.00
CA ASP A 85 26.41 1.64 -1.56
C ASP A 85 25.11 1.41 -0.78
N ALA A 86 24.70 0.16 -0.71
CA ALA A 86 23.49 -0.23 0.04
C ALA A 86 23.64 0.03 1.55
N GLU A 87 24.86 -0.12 2.09
CA GLU A 87 25.10 0.05 3.53
C GLU A 87 25.05 1.53 3.93
N GLY A 88 25.65 2.42 3.15
CA GLY A 88 25.55 3.86 3.39
C GLY A 88 24.12 4.39 3.27
N VAL A 89 23.33 3.86 2.34
CA VAL A 89 21.90 4.20 2.25
C VAL A 89 21.13 3.68 3.45
N ARG A 90 21.40 2.45 3.91
CA ARG A 90 20.81 1.89 5.14
C ARG A 90 21.10 2.78 6.35
N ALA A 91 22.36 3.17 6.56
CA ALA A 91 22.74 4.04 7.67
C ALA A 91 22.02 5.40 7.63
N LYS A 92 21.87 5.99 6.44
CA LYS A 92 21.10 7.24 6.26
C LYS A 92 19.62 7.06 6.65
N ILE A 93 19.00 5.94 6.26
CA ILE A 93 17.61 5.65 6.65
C ILE A 93 17.50 5.47 8.16
N GLU A 94 18.42 4.74 8.79
CA GLU A 94 18.45 4.55 10.24
C GLU A 94 18.56 5.89 10.99
N ALA A 95 19.39 6.81 10.51
CA ALA A 95 19.56 8.14 11.09
C ALA A 95 18.29 9.04 10.99
N MET A 96 17.36 8.74 10.12
CA MET A 96 16.07 9.46 10.00
C MET A 96 15.03 9.00 11.03
N ALA A 97 15.23 7.87 11.69
CA ALA A 97 14.25 7.32 12.62
C ALA A 97 14.14 8.18 13.89
N GLY A 98 12.91 8.40 14.35
CA GLY A 98 12.66 9.04 15.63
C GLY A 98 12.84 8.10 16.82
N PRO A 99 12.60 8.58 18.05
CA PRO A 99 12.75 7.77 19.27
C PRO A 99 11.94 6.46 19.26
N SER A 100 10.77 6.44 18.62
CA SER A 100 9.96 5.22 18.43
C SER A 100 10.56 4.22 17.44
N GLY A 101 11.54 4.63 16.64
CA GLY A 101 12.03 3.91 15.47
C GLY A 101 11.16 4.13 14.21
N PHE A 102 10.06 4.88 14.31
CA PHE A 102 9.24 5.27 13.18
C PHE A 102 9.62 6.64 12.61
N MET A 103 9.21 6.85 11.36
CA MET A 103 9.31 8.10 10.63
C MET A 103 7.92 8.52 10.15
N LEU A 104 7.71 9.82 10.04
CA LEU A 104 6.55 10.41 9.41
C LEU A 104 6.78 10.49 7.90
N PHE A 105 5.87 9.90 7.12
CA PHE A 105 5.86 9.95 5.65
C PHE A 105 4.91 11.05 5.14
N ALA A 106 3.72 11.14 5.74
CA ALA A 106 2.73 12.13 5.38
C ALA A 106 1.75 12.40 6.52
N THR A 107 1.07 13.55 6.44
CA THR A 107 -0.09 13.89 7.27
C THR A 107 -1.25 14.31 6.38
N HIS A 108 -2.47 13.90 6.74
CA HIS A 108 -3.69 14.32 6.07
C HIS A 108 -4.63 14.96 7.09
N ASN A 109 -4.83 16.27 6.97
CA ASN A 109 -5.71 17.03 7.88
C ASN A 109 -7.16 16.93 7.40
N HIS A 110 -7.85 15.87 7.81
CA HIS A 110 -9.26 15.65 7.50
C HIS A 110 -10.16 16.69 8.19
N GLY A 111 -9.79 17.17 9.39
CA GLY A 111 -10.51 18.25 10.07
C GLY A 111 -10.56 19.53 9.27
N ALA A 112 -9.50 19.87 8.54
CA ALA A 112 -9.50 21.01 7.64
C ALA A 112 -10.47 20.83 6.46
N LEU A 113 -10.55 19.61 5.88
CA LEU A 113 -11.48 19.30 4.80
C LEU A 113 -12.94 19.37 5.26
N LEU A 114 -13.25 18.95 6.49
CA LEU A 114 -14.60 18.98 7.04
C LEU A 114 -15.19 20.39 7.15
N ARG A 115 -14.35 21.44 7.14
CA ARG A 115 -14.82 22.83 7.07
C ARG A 115 -15.59 23.13 5.78
N LEU A 116 -15.30 22.43 4.69
CA LEU A 116 -16.06 22.54 3.43
C LEU A 116 -17.52 22.08 3.60
N ALA A 117 -17.77 21.18 4.58
CA ALA A 117 -19.10 20.73 4.97
C ALA A 117 -19.66 21.51 6.18
N GLY A 118 -19.05 22.65 6.55
CA GLY A 118 -19.47 23.47 7.71
C GLY A 118 -19.17 22.86 9.08
N GLN A 119 -18.36 21.79 9.15
CA GLN A 119 -18.04 21.08 10.40
C GLN A 119 -16.73 21.59 11.00
N GLN A 120 -16.73 21.82 12.32
CA GLN A 120 -15.56 22.24 13.09
C GLN A 120 -15.02 21.02 13.89
N ARG A 121 -14.36 20.09 13.21
CA ARG A 121 -13.78 18.89 13.83
C ARG A 121 -12.26 18.89 13.72
N LYS A 122 -11.61 18.30 14.70
CA LYS A 122 -10.15 18.07 14.67
C LYS A 122 -9.92 16.61 14.30
N ALA A 123 -9.19 16.37 13.20
CA ALA A 123 -8.84 15.01 12.76
C ALA A 123 -7.61 15.07 11.87
N ILE A 124 -6.56 14.34 12.23
CA ILE A 124 -5.35 14.19 11.44
C ILE A 124 -5.05 12.70 11.28
N GLN A 125 -4.87 12.26 10.04
CA GLN A 125 -4.31 10.94 9.75
C GLN A 125 -2.80 11.09 9.55
N TYR A 126 -2.05 10.25 10.23
CA TYR A 126 -0.60 10.12 10.13
C TYR A 126 -0.26 8.85 9.34
N VAL A 127 0.64 8.99 8.38
CA VAL A 127 1.25 7.88 7.64
C VAL A 127 2.65 7.68 8.22
N VAL A 128 2.85 6.60 8.96
CA VAL A 128 4.06 6.34 9.73
C VAL A 128 4.67 4.98 9.42
N GLY A 129 5.98 4.88 9.46
CA GLY A 129 6.66 3.62 9.18
C GLY A 129 8.16 3.74 9.32
N ASN A 130 8.85 2.67 8.88
CA ASN A 130 10.30 2.67 8.71
C ASN A 130 10.61 1.79 7.49
N PRO A 131 11.29 2.31 6.46
CA PRO A 131 11.61 1.54 5.26
C PRO A 131 12.38 0.25 5.53
N LEU A 132 13.22 0.23 6.58
CA LEU A 132 13.98 -0.96 6.94
C LEU A 132 13.11 -2.03 7.60
N PHE A 133 12.06 -1.64 8.35
CA PHE A 133 11.07 -2.60 8.86
C PHE A 133 10.23 -3.15 7.70
N ALA A 134 9.83 -2.30 6.75
CA ALA A 134 9.14 -2.75 5.55
C ALA A 134 10.01 -3.73 4.75
N LEU A 135 11.30 -3.44 4.57
CA LEU A 135 12.25 -4.30 3.86
C LEU A 135 12.34 -5.70 4.50
N GLN A 136 12.37 -5.79 5.86
CA GLN A 136 12.39 -7.08 6.56
C GLN A 136 11.19 -7.98 6.20
N MET A 137 10.08 -7.41 5.79
CA MET A 137 8.89 -8.15 5.36
C MET A 137 8.83 -8.32 3.85
N THR A 138 9.01 -7.24 3.09
CA THR A 138 8.82 -7.23 1.64
C THR A 138 9.83 -8.08 0.88
N GLN A 139 11.04 -8.28 1.42
CA GLN A 139 12.02 -9.21 0.87
C GLN A 139 11.55 -10.69 0.93
N HIS A 140 10.60 -11.01 1.78
CA HIS A 140 10.04 -12.35 1.95
C HIS A 140 8.66 -12.49 1.32
N ASP A 141 7.88 -11.40 1.30
CA ASP A 141 6.59 -11.34 0.66
C ASP A 141 6.31 -9.90 0.22
N ILE A 142 6.39 -9.64 -1.08
CA ILE A 142 6.20 -8.30 -1.64
C ILE A 142 4.79 -7.74 -1.35
N ARG A 143 3.78 -8.61 -1.12
CA ARG A 143 2.42 -8.19 -0.80
C ARG A 143 2.34 -7.42 0.53
N ALA A 144 3.31 -7.59 1.42
CA ALA A 144 3.40 -6.81 2.65
C ALA A 144 3.50 -5.30 2.38
N SER A 145 4.00 -4.89 1.20
CA SER A 145 4.06 -3.47 0.82
C SER A 145 2.68 -2.80 0.72
N LEU A 146 1.58 -3.56 0.57
CA LEU A 146 0.22 -3.02 0.56
C LEU A 146 -0.16 -2.31 1.87
N TYR A 147 0.39 -2.77 2.99
CA TYR A 147 0.08 -2.26 4.34
C TYR A 147 1.23 -1.48 4.99
N ALA A 148 2.29 -1.22 4.26
CA ALA A 148 3.42 -0.40 4.68
C ALA A 148 3.58 0.83 3.76
N PRO A 149 3.54 2.06 4.30
CA PRO A 149 3.54 2.44 5.72
C PRO A 149 2.18 2.27 6.42
N LEU A 150 2.19 2.30 7.77
CA LEU A 150 1.02 2.19 8.63
C LEU A 150 0.24 3.52 8.69
N ARG A 151 -1.03 3.46 9.08
CA ARG A 151 -1.89 4.64 9.27
C ARG A 151 -2.36 4.73 10.71
N VAL A 152 -2.32 5.94 11.28
CA VAL A 152 -2.84 6.27 12.60
C VAL A 152 -3.73 7.49 12.47
N LEU A 153 -4.97 7.42 12.95
CA LEU A 153 -5.90 8.54 13.01
C LEU A 153 -5.94 9.08 14.43
N ILE A 154 -5.71 10.39 14.59
CA ILE A 154 -5.94 11.11 15.85
C ILE A 154 -7.06 12.10 15.60
N TYR A 155 -8.10 12.07 16.42
CA TYR A 155 -9.25 12.95 16.25
C TYR A 155 -9.95 13.28 17.60
N GLU A 156 -10.77 14.32 17.59
CA GLU A 156 -11.64 14.68 18.70
C GLU A 156 -13.04 14.09 18.43
N ASN A 157 -13.57 13.30 19.37
CA ASN A 157 -14.90 12.71 19.27
C ASN A 157 -15.99 13.72 19.70
N ASP A 158 -17.26 13.30 19.62
CA ASP A 158 -18.41 14.18 19.94
C ASP A 158 -18.49 14.54 21.43
N GLU A 159 -17.79 13.84 22.32
CA GLU A 159 -17.66 14.14 23.74
C GLU A 159 -16.49 15.10 24.05
N GLY A 160 -15.76 15.56 23.02
CA GLY A 160 -14.56 16.40 23.18
C GLY A 160 -13.31 15.67 23.62
N LYS A 161 -13.34 14.33 23.68
CA LYS A 161 -12.18 13.51 24.03
C LYS A 161 -11.32 13.23 22.80
N THR A 162 -10.01 13.15 23.01
CA THR A 162 -9.09 12.74 21.96
C THR A 162 -9.05 11.22 21.82
N CYS A 163 -9.29 10.77 20.59
CA CYS A 163 -9.20 9.35 20.20
C CYS A 163 -8.01 9.12 19.29
N VAL A 164 -7.35 7.97 19.46
CA VAL A 164 -6.29 7.48 18.57
C VAL A 164 -6.71 6.12 18.07
N GLU A 165 -6.78 5.95 16.75
CA GLU A 165 -7.20 4.71 16.11
C GLU A 165 -6.17 4.23 15.09
N TYR A 166 -5.98 2.92 15.03
CA TYR A 166 -5.13 2.24 14.07
C TYR A 166 -5.49 0.76 13.97
N ASP A 167 -5.11 0.13 12.88
CA ASP A 167 -5.23 -1.31 12.71
C ASP A 167 -3.95 -1.99 13.21
N ARG A 168 -4.11 -3.09 13.97
CA ARG A 168 -2.98 -3.87 14.51
C ARG A 168 -2.15 -4.42 13.37
N PRO A 169 -0.85 -4.09 13.26
CA PRO A 169 0.01 -4.55 12.16
C PRO A 169 -0.02 -6.06 11.93
N SER A 170 0.05 -6.88 12.99
CA SER A 170 0.06 -8.33 12.84
C SER A 170 -1.23 -8.88 12.23
N SER A 171 -2.38 -8.24 12.42
CA SER A 171 -3.63 -8.64 11.79
C SER A 171 -3.67 -8.34 10.30
N LEU A 172 -2.96 -7.28 9.87
CA LEU A 172 -2.83 -6.92 8.45
C LEU A 172 -1.84 -7.83 7.73
N PHE A 173 -0.65 -8.03 8.31
CA PHE A 173 0.42 -8.81 7.67
C PHE A 173 0.21 -10.32 7.81
N GLY A 174 -0.50 -10.77 8.86
CA GLY A 174 -0.78 -12.19 9.12
C GLY A 174 -1.61 -12.87 8.04
N GLN A 175 -2.41 -12.09 7.27
CA GLN A 175 -3.21 -12.62 6.16
C GLN A 175 -2.40 -13.33 5.07
N PHE A 176 -1.10 -13.04 4.99
CA PHE A 176 -0.23 -13.64 3.95
C PHE A 176 0.27 -15.04 4.32
N GLY A 177 0.07 -15.48 5.58
CA GLY A 177 0.46 -16.82 6.06
C GLY A 177 1.95 -17.10 5.93
N ASN A 178 2.80 -16.07 6.04
CA ASN A 178 4.25 -16.19 5.86
C ASN A 178 4.98 -16.02 7.20
N ASP A 179 5.50 -17.12 7.75
CA ASP A 179 6.16 -17.16 9.06
C ASP A 179 7.43 -16.28 9.10
N ARG A 180 8.03 -15.95 7.96
CA ARG A 180 9.22 -15.07 7.91
C ARG A 180 8.90 -13.61 8.17
N ILE A 181 7.65 -13.17 7.96
CA ILE A 181 7.24 -11.79 8.22
C ILE A 181 6.57 -11.63 9.60
N ALA A 182 6.06 -12.71 10.19
CA ALA A 182 5.33 -12.69 11.46
C ALA A 182 6.12 -12.05 12.62
N PRO A 183 7.44 -12.31 12.82
CA PRO A 183 8.20 -11.66 13.90
C PRO A 183 8.28 -10.14 13.76
N THR A 184 8.44 -9.63 12.53
CA THR A 184 8.48 -8.19 12.25
C THR A 184 7.09 -7.57 12.47
N ALA A 185 6.02 -8.22 12.05
CA ALA A 185 4.65 -7.77 12.30
C ALA A 185 4.36 -7.66 13.81
N ALA A 186 4.74 -8.66 14.60
CA ALA A 186 4.60 -8.62 16.06
C ALA A 186 5.50 -7.56 16.73
N MET A 187 6.66 -7.28 16.19
CA MET A 187 7.52 -6.16 16.63
C MET A 187 6.84 -4.82 16.36
N LEU A 188 6.21 -4.65 15.19
CA LEU A 188 5.46 -3.45 14.84
C LEU A 188 4.26 -3.23 15.76
N ASP A 189 3.54 -4.28 16.19
CA ASP A 189 2.46 -4.17 17.18
C ASP A 189 2.96 -3.49 18.45
N ARG A 190 4.06 -4.01 19.03
CA ARG A 190 4.63 -3.48 20.27
C ARG A 190 5.12 -2.04 20.12
N LYS A 191 5.77 -1.73 19.00
CA LYS A 191 6.29 -0.38 18.73
C LYS A 191 5.17 0.64 18.55
N LEU A 192 4.12 0.28 17.80
CA LEU A 192 2.98 1.18 17.56
C LEU A 192 2.17 1.39 18.83
N GLU A 193 1.92 0.35 19.61
CA GLU A 193 1.28 0.45 20.93
C GLU A 193 2.10 1.36 21.88
N ALA A 194 3.42 1.21 21.91
CA ALA A 194 4.30 2.05 22.73
C ALA A 194 4.27 3.52 22.29
N LEU A 195 4.31 3.80 20.98
CA LEU A 195 4.20 5.13 20.40
C LEU A 195 2.88 5.81 20.80
N VAL A 196 1.75 5.12 20.61
CA VAL A 196 0.43 5.63 20.97
C VAL A 196 0.31 5.84 22.48
N SER A 197 0.77 4.87 23.27
CA SER A 197 0.74 4.96 24.73
C SER A 197 1.57 6.13 25.27
N ALA A 198 2.70 6.45 24.66
CA ALA A 198 3.52 7.61 25.03
C ALA A 198 2.81 8.94 24.72
N ALA A 199 2.01 8.99 23.66
CA ALA A 199 1.28 10.20 23.27
C ALA A 199 0.07 10.50 24.18
N ILE A 200 -0.64 9.45 24.64
CA ILE A 200 -1.88 9.59 25.41
C ILE A 200 -1.67 9.61 26.94
N ARG A 201 -0.51 9.22 27.45
CA ARG A 201 -0.12 9.36 28.86
C ARG A 201 0.25 10.79 29.17
#